data_1ac5e221ee6d8108b0851eed6cd252f6
#
_entry.id   1ac5e221ee6d8108b0851eed6cd252f6
#
_cell.length_a   1.000
_cell.length_b   1.000
_cell.length_c   1.000
_cell.angle_alpha   90.00
_cell.angle_beta   90.00
_cell.angle_gamma   90.00
#
_symmetry.space_group_name_H-M   'P 1'
#
loop_
_entity.id
_entity.type
_entity.pdbx_description
1 polymer ?
#
loop_
_entity_poly.entity_id
_entity_poly.type
_entity_poly.pdbx_seq_one_letter_code
_entity_poly.pdbx_strand_id
1 'polypeptide(L)'
;PDGVRALVGFVRDLVRECKSDAGIDWHGHRDRGLDLPNTFAALEAGASRVHGAAIGLGERVGNTPMDLILVNLKLMGWIGNDLTRLGEYCQAASRACGVPIPANYPIFGSDAFETGTGVHAAAVIKALRKGDAWLADRVYSGVPAGEFGLAQRIRVGPMSGKSNVVF
;
A
#
# COMPACT_ATOMS: atom_id res chain seq x y z
N PRO A 1 -12.65 -4.19 12.38
CA PRO A 1 -11.72 -5.34 12.42
C PRO A 1 -12.13 -6.43 13.40
N ASP A 2 -12.62 -6.09 14.61
CA ASP A 2 -12.92 -7.09 15.66
C ASP A 2 -14.04 -8.07 15.25
N GLY A 3 -15.08 -7.57 14.57
CA GLY A 3 -16.11 -8.45 13.99
C GLY A 3 -15.56 -9.42 12.94
N VAL A 4 -14.56 -8.99 12.17
CA VAL A 4 -13.87 -9.86 11.20
C VAL A 4 -13.05 -10.92 11.91
N ARG A 5 -12.29 -10.55 12.96
CA ARG A 5 -11.54 -11.52 13.78
C ARG A 5 -12.46 -12.56 14.40
N ALA A 6 -13.59 -12.12 14.95
CA ALA A 6 -14.58 -13.02 15.55
C ALA A 6 -15.17 -13.98 14.53
N LEU A 7 -15.56 -13.46 13.33
CA LEU A 7 -16.14 -14.28 12.26
C LEU A 7 -15.14 -15.32 11.73
N VAL A 8 -13.93 -14.89 11.39
CA VAL A 8 -12.89 -15.80 10.87
C VAL A 8 -12.48 -16.82 11.94
N GLY A 9 -12.37 -16.40 13.20
CA GLY A 9 -12.10 -17.29 14.31
C GLY A 9 -13.17 -18.36 14.46
N PHE A 10 -14.45 -17.97 14.41
CA PHE A 10 -15.58 -18.90 14.45
C PHE A 10 -15.52 -19.92 13.30
N VAL A 11 -15.31 -19.47 12.06
CA VAL A 11 -15.22 -20.38 10.90
C VAL A 11 -14.01 -21.32 11.02
N ARG A 12 -12.87 -20.81 11.48
CA ARG A 12 -11.68 -21.64 11.73
C ARG A 12 -11.96 -22.76 12.76
N ASP A 13 -12.64 -22.42 13.84
CA ASP A 13 -12.96 -23.40 14.88
C ASP A 13 -13.97 -24.44 14.37
N LEU A 14 -14.95 -24.04 13.57
CA LEU A 14 -15.88 -24.93 12.86
C LEU A 14 -15.15 -25.90 11.90
N VAL A 15 -14.20 -25.39 11.10
CA VAL A 15 -13.37 -26.23 10.20
C VAL A 15 -12.62 -27.31 10.99
N ARG A 16 -12.07 -26.94 12.16
CA ARG A 16 -11.40 -27.88 13.07
C ARG A 16 -12.33 -28.94 13.65
N GLU A 17 -13.50 -28.52 14.14
CA GLU A 17 -14.51 -29.44 14.68
C GLU A 17 -14.97 -30.45 13.63
N CYS A 18 -15.13 -30.02 12.40
CA CYS A 18 -15.46 -30.88 11.26
C CYS A 18 -14.29 -31.77 10.80
N LYS A 19 -13.10 -31.64 11.41
CA LYS A 19 -11.86 -32.31 10.99
C LYS A 19 -11.57 -32.14 9.50
N SER A 20 -11.84 -30.94 8.98
CA SER A 20 -11.64 -30.57 7.58
C SER A 20 -10.30 -29.90 7.38
N ASP A 21 -9.71 -30.05 6.21
CA ASP A 21 -8.52 -29.34 5.74
C ASP A 21 -8.86 -28.11 4.86
N ALA A 22 -10.12 -27.69 4.86
CA ALA A 22 -10.59 -26.55 4.09
C ALA A 22 -9.86 -25.26 4.51
N GLY A 23 -9.36 -24.54 3.52
CA GLY A 23 -8.83 -23.17 3.73
C GLY A 23 -9.97 -22.16 3.90
N ILE A 24 -9.63 -21.03 4.50
CA ILE A 24 -10.56 -19.91 4.70
C ILE A 24 -10.13 -18.76 3.80
N ASP A 25 -10.99 -18.35 2.89
CA ASP A 25 -10.79 -17.21 2.03
C ASP A 25 -11.55 -15.99 2.57
N TRP A 26 -10.87 -14.86 2.65
CA TRP A 26 -11.48 -13.57 2.98
C TRP A 26 -11.73 -12.75 1.73
N HIS A 27 -12.98 -12.30 1.54
CA HIS A 27 -13.36 -11.33 0.53
C HIS A 27 -14.10 -10.17 1.17
N GLY A 28 -13.66 -8.95 0.89
CA GLY A 28 -14.27 -7.74 1.46
C GLY A 28 -14.28 -6.58 0.48
N HIS A 29 -15.31 -5.74 0.63
CA HIS A 29 -15.45 -4.47 -0.09
C HIS A 29 -15.04 -3.29 0.79
N ARG A 30 -14.87 -2.12 0.16
CA ARG A 30 -14.34 -0.92 0.80
C ARG A 30 -15.39 0.15 1.13
N ASP A 31 -16.67 -0.24 1.30
CA ASP A 31 -17.81 0.68 1.50
C ASP A 31 -17.59 1.70 2.63
N ARG A 32 -16.86 1.33 3.68
CA ARG A 32 -16.55 2.19 4.82
C ARG A 32 -15.07 2.58 4.91
N GLY A 33 -14.27 2.30 3.89
CA GLY A 33 -12.83 2.51 3.92
C GLY A 33 -12.08 1.63 4.94
N LEU A 34 -12.67 0.48 5.33
CA LEU A 34 -12.09 -0.46 6.30
C LEU A 34 -11.54 -1.73 5.63
N ASP A 35 -11.39 -1.71 4.34
CA ASP A 35 -10.95 -2.82 3.51
C ASP A 35 -9.59 -3.38 3.96
N LEU A 36 -8.54 -2.56 4.00
CA LEU A 36 -7.21 -2.98 4.45
C LEU A 36 -7.22 -3.47 5.91
N PRO A 37 -7.71 -2.69 6.90
CA PRO A 37 -7.78 -3.14 8.28
C PRO A 37 -8.55 -4.46 8.47
N ASN A 38 -9.64 -4.65 7.72
CA ASN A 38 -10.40 -5.89 7.79
C ASN A 38 -9.67 -7.07 7.15
N THR A 39 -8.97 -6.85 6.04
CA THR A 39 -8.17 -7.88 5.37
C THR A 39 -7.02 -8.35 6.25
N PHE A 40 -6.29 -7.43 6.90
CA PHE A 40 -5.25 -7.81 7.86
C PHE A 40 -5.81 -8.51 9.10
N ALA A 41 -6.95 -8.04 9.62
CA ALA A 41 -7.63 -8.71 10.73
C ALA A 41 -8.05 -10.15 10.38
N ALA A 42 -8.44 -10.41 9.13
CA ALA A 42 -8.77 -11.75 8.65
C ALA A 42 -7.53 -12.65 8.58
N LEU A 43 -6.41 -12.14 8.05
CA LEU A 43 -5.14 -12.88 8.01
C LEU A 43 -4.65 -13.24 9.42
N GLU A 44 -4.65 -12.27 10.34
CA GLU A 44 -4.27 -12.47 11.75
C GLU A 44 -5.16 -13.49 12.45
N ALA A 45 -6.45 -13.56 12.09
CA ALA A 45 -7.40 -14.50 12.65
C ALA A 45 -7.30 -15.92 12.04
N GLY A 46 -6.52 -16.09 10.98
CA GLY A 46 -6.24 -17.38 10.36
C GLY A 46 -6.89 -17.61 8.99
N ALA A 47 -7.28 -16.56 8.27
CA ALA A 47 -7.62 -16.69 6.85
C ALA A 47 -6.40 -17.18 6.07
N SER A 48 -6.59 -18.20 5.24
CA SER A 48 -5.53 -18.82 4.44
C SER A 48 -5.22 -18.02 3.19
N ARG A 49 -6.19 -17.25 2.72
CA ARG A 49 -6.12 -16.46 1.49
C ARG A 49 -7.00 -15.22 1.61
N VAL A 50 -6.58 -14.14 0.97
CA VAL A 50 -7.37 -12.90 0.87
C VAL A 50 -7.53 -12.51 -0.58
N HIS A 51 -8.68 -11.94 -0.90
CA HIS A 51 -8.99 -11.45 -2.24
C HIS A 51 -8.75 -9.94 -2.32
N GLY A 52 -8.12 -9.51 -3.40
CA GLY A 52 -7.91 -8.11 -3.72
C GLY A 52 -7.99 -7.88 -5.23
N ALA A 53 -8.14 -6.63 -5.61
CA ALA A 53 -8.13 -6.20 -7.00
C ALA A 53 -7.12 -5.07 -7.20
N ALA A 54 -6.53 -4.96 -8.39
CA ALA A 54 -5.64 -3.85 -8.73
C ALA A 54 -6.32 -2.52 -8.42
N ILE A 55 -5.62 -1.62 -7.72
CA ILE A 55 -6.11 -0.29 -7.33
C ILE A 55 -7.52 -0.29 -6.70
N GLY A 56 -7.93 -1.43 -6.15
CA GLY A 56 -9.23 -1.59 -5.51
C GLY A 56 -10.42 -1.62 -6.45
N LEU A 57 -10.25 -1.97 -7.72
CA LEU A 57 -11.35 -2.09 -8.67
C LEU A 57 -12.40 -3.08 -8.20
N GLY A 58 -13.69 -2.81 -8.51
CA GLY A 58 -14.80 -3.69 -8.17
C GLY A 58 -16.13 -2.97 -8.05
N GLU A 59 -17.16 -3.74 -7.71
CA GLU A 59 -18.52 -3.21 -7.54
C GLU A 59 -18.62 -2.14 -6.46
N ARG A 60 -19.59 -1.26 -6.59
CA ARG A 60 -19.90 -0.13 -5.70
C ARG A 60 -18.68 0.79 -5.54
N VAL A 61 -17.99 0.71 -4.42
CA VAL A 61 -16.78 1.48 -4.11
C VAL A 61 -15.48 0.69 -4.31
N GLY A 62 -15.59 -0.57 -4.75
CA GLY A 62 -14.48 -1.46 -5.04
C GLY A 62 -14.15 -2.48 -3.96
N ASN A 63 -13.13 -3.28 -4.25
CA ASN A 63 -12.56 -4.31 -3.39
C ASN A 63 -11.35 -3.79 -2.62
N THR A 64 -10.79 -4.60 -1.73
CA THR A 64 -9.50 -4.30 -1.11
C THR A 64 -8.41 -4.15 -2.20
N PRO A 65 -7.63 -3.07 -2.22
CA PRO A 65 -6.56 -2.89 -3.21
C PRO A 65 -5.45 -3.91 -3.01
N MET A 66 -5.25 -4.80 -3.98
CA MET A 66 -4.21 -5.83 -3.92
C MET A 66 -2.81 -5.24 -3.82
N ASP A 67 -2.56 -4.17 -4.54
CA ASP A 67 -1.32 -3.43 -4.51
C ASP A 67 -0.99 -2.95 -3.10
N LEU A 68 -1.96 -2.38 -2.38
CA LEU A 68 -1.76 -1.91 -1.01
C LEU A 68 -1.65 -3.08 0.00
N ILE A 69 -2.36 -4.20 -0.23
CA ILE A 69 -2.16 -5.42 0.56
C ILE A 69 -0.70 -5.88 0.45
N LEU A 70 -0.19 -6.05 -0.78
CA LEU A 70 1.16 -6.55 -1.03
C LEU A 70 2.24 -5.62 -0.44
N VAL A 71 2.10 -4.31 -0.61
CA VAL A 71 3.03 -3.34 -0.02
C VAL A 71 3.08 -3.48 1.50
N ASN A 72 1.92 -3.51 2.16
CA ASN A 72 1.89 -3.63 3.61
C ASN A 72 2.42 -4.98 4.10
N LEU A 73 2.10 -6.10 3.43
CA LEU A 73 2.65 -7.41 3.78
C LEU A 73 4.18 -7.43 3.67
N LYS A 74 4.75 -6.78 2.64
CA LYS A 74 6.20 -6.63 2.50
C LYS A 74 6.80 -5.80 3.62
N LEU A 75 6.22 -4.63 3.91
CA LEU A 75 6.72 -3.74 4.96
C LEU A 75 6.61 -4.34 6.38
N MET A 76 5.63 -5.22 6.60
CA MET A 76 5.50 -6.02 7.84
C MET A 76 6.43 -7.24 7.86
N GLY A 77 7.15 -7.53 6.79
CA GLY A 77 8.04 -8.69 6.71
C GLY A 77 7.32 -10.03 6.54
N TRP A 78 6.03 -10.03 6.17
CA TRP A 78 5.25 -11.26 5.98
C TRP A 78 5.50 -11.91 4.62
N ILE A 79 5.96 -11.15 3.62
CA ILE A 79 6.35 -11.64 2.30
C ILE A 79 7.70 -11.06 1.89
N GLY A 80 8.50 -11.86 1.15
CA GLY A 80 9.81 -11.46 0.60
C GLY A 80 9.81 -11.16 -0.90
N ASN A 81 8.65 -11.08 -1.53
CA ASN A 81 8.53 -10.89 -2.98
C ASN A 81 9.17 -9.58 -3.45
N ASP A 82 9.74 -9.60 -4.66
CA ASP A 82 10.10 -8.38 -5.37
C ASP A 82 8.84 -7.67 -5.87
N LEU A 83 8.61 -6.46 -5.40
CA LEU A 83 7.45 -5.63 -5.76
C LEU A 83 7.83 -4.39 -6.58
N THR A 84 9.05 -4.33 -7.12
CA THR A 84 9.52 -3.17 -7.89
C THR A 84 8.71 -2.91 -9.16
N ARG A 85 8.01 -3.92 -9.69
CA ARG A 85 7.14 -3.80 -10.86
C ARG A 85 5.65 -3.66 -10.54
N LEU A 86 5.29 -3.52 -9.26
CA LEU A 86 3.89 -3.42 -8.85
C LEU A 86 3.19 -2.18 -9.43
N GLY A 87 3.93 -1.07 -9.59
CA GLY A 87 3.43 0.14 -10.25
C GLY A 87 3.05 -0.10 -11.72
N GLU A 88 3.82 -0.91 -12.46
CA GLU A 88 3.49 -1.28 -13.84
C GLU A 88 2.17 -2.08 -13.91
N TYR A 89 1.96 -2.99 -12.97
CA TYR A 89 0.72 -3.74 -12.83
C TYR A 89 -0.49 -2.82 -12.59
N CYS A 90 -0.36 -1.85 -11.65
CA CYS A 90 -1.41 -0.88 -11.38
C CYS A 90 -1.75 -0.04 -12.62
N GLN A 91 -0.73 0.42 -13.34
CA GLN A 91 -0.89 1.20 -14.59
C GLN A 91 -1.52 0.36 -15.70
N ALA A 92 -1.15 -0.90 -15.84
CA ALA A 92 -1.75 -1.80 -16.83
C ALA A 92 -3.23 -2.02 -16.56
N ALA A 93 -3.60 -2.31 -15.30
CA ALA A 93 -4.98 -2.47 -14.88
C ALA A 93 -5.81 -1.19 -15.08
N SER A 94 -5.26 -0.03 -14.69
CA SER A 94 -5.86 1.28 -14.89
C SER A 94 -6.22 1.51 -16.36
N ARG A 95 -5.27 1.29 -17.27
CA ARG A 95 -5.50 1.44 -18.71
C ARG A 95 -6.53 0.44 -19.25
N ALA A 96 -6.41 -0.83 -18.87
CA ALA A 96 -7.30 -1.88 -19.35
C ALA A 96 -8.76 -1.67 -18.93
N CYS A 97 -8.98 -1.14 -17.74
CA CYS A 97 -10.31 -0.89 -17.19
C CYS A 97 -10.83 0.54 -17.43
N GLY A 98 -10.02 1.44 -17.99
CA GLY A 98 -10.38 2.85 -18.18
C GLY A 98 -10.60 3.63 -16.88
N VAL A 99 -10.01 3.17 -15.77
CA VAL A 99 -10.13 3.81 -14.45
C VAL A 99 -8.80 4.47 -14.08
N PRO A 100 -8.72 5.81 -14.04
CA PRO A 100 -7.48 6.50 -13.73
C PRO A 100 -7.04 6.29 -12.28
N ILE A 101 -5.73 6.19 -12.04
CA ILE A 101 -5.17 6.22 -10.70
C ILE A 101 -5.20 7.67 -10.21
N PRO A 102 -5.88 7.99 -9.09
CA PRO A 102 -5.88 9.34 -8.53
C PRO A 102 -4.47 9.82 -8.18
N ALA A 103 -4.22 11.13 -8.35
CA ALA A 103 -2.89 11.70 -8.07
C ALA A 103 -2.43 11.42 -6.62
N ASN A 104 -3.35 11.45 -5.66
CA ASN A 104 -3.12 11.16 -4.24
C ASN A 104 -3.30 9.69 -3.86
N TYR A 105 -3.38 8.77 -4.83
CA TYR A 105 -3.48 7.34 -4.51
C TYR A 105 -2.22 6.88 -3.77
N PRO A 106 -2.36 6.14 -2.65
CA PRO A 106 -1.20 5.72 -1.89
C PRO A 106 -0.18 4.98 -2.77
N ILE A 107 1.09 5.34 -2.66
CA ILE A 107 2.26 4.72 -3.31
C ILE A 107 2.30 4.91 -4.83
N PHE A 108 1.23 4.64 -5.57
CA PHE A 108 1.22 4.62 -7.04
C PHE A 108 0.57 5.84 -7.69
N GLY A 109 0.04 6.79 -6.91
CA GLY A 109 -0.40 8.09 -7.40
C GLY A 109 0.78 9.00 -7.75
N SER A 110 0.55 9.97 -8.63
CA SER A 110 1.61 10.88 -9.09
C SER A 110 2.25 11.69 -7.95
N ASP A 111 1.49 11.99 -6.91
CA ASP A 111 1.94 12.84 -5.80
C ASP A 111 2.51 12.05 -4.61
N ALA A 112 2.43 10.70 -4.65
CA ALA A 112 2.69 9.85 -3.49
C ALA A 112 4.08 10.02 -2.86
N PHE A 113 5.10 10.36 -3.68
CA PHE A 113 6.48 10.57 -3.24
C PHE A 113 6.99 11.96 -3.55
N GLU A 114 6.09 12.93 -3.69
CA GLU A 114 6.45 14.33 -3.89
C GLU A 114 6.50 15.09 -2.56
N THR A 115 7.63 15.76 -2.29
CA THR A 115 7.82 16.58 -1.11
C THR A 115 7.97 18.04 -1.51
N GLY A 116 6.93 18.85 -1.22
CA GLY A 116 6.89 20.29 -1.58
C GLY A 116 7.20 21.24 -0.42
N THR A 117 6.94 20.84 0.83
CA THR A 117 7.16 21.70 2.02
C THR A 117 8.65 21.82 2.34
N GLY A 118 9.12 23.06 2.50
CA GLY A 118 10.55 23.38 2.58
C GLY A 118 11.34 22.62 3.64
N VAL A 119 10.80 22.46 4.85
CA VAL A 119 11.49 21.76 5.97
C VAL A 119 11.63 20.26 5.64
N HIS A 120 10.59 19.64 5.12
CA HIS A 120 10.59 18.21 4.78
C HIS A 120 11.49 17.93 3.56
N ALA A 121 11.37 18.77 2.53
CA ALA A 121 12.27 18.69 1.37
C ALA A 121 13.73 18.83 1.77
N ALA A 122 14.05 19.73 2.68
CA ALA A 122 15.44 19.92 3.16
C ALA A 122 16.00 18.65 3.82
N ALA A 123 15.19 17.86 4.51
CA ALA A 123 15.65 16.60 5.11
C ALA A 123 15.99 15.57 4.03
N VAL A 124 15.10 15.37 3.05
CA VAL A 124 15.34 14.47 1.90
C VAL A 124 16.56 14.90 1.09
N ILE A 125 16.65 16.21 0.77
CA ILE A 125 17.78 16.77 0.03
C ILE A 125 19.12 16.54 0.74
N LYS A 126 19.17 16.73 2.07
CA LYS A 126 20.39 16.49 2.86
C LYS A 126 20.84 15.03 2.76
N ALA A 127 19.92 14.07 2.82
CA ALA A 127 20.21 12.66 2.66
C ALA A 127 20.73 12.36 1.25
N LEU A 128 20.06 12.85 0.21
CA LEU A 128 20.47 12.69 -1.19
C LEU A 128 21.88 13.27 -1.45
N ARG A 129 22.17 14.48 -0.94
CA ARG A 129 23.50 15.11 -1.07
C ARG A 129 24.62 14.36 -0.38
N LYS A 130 24.30 13.56 0.64
CA LYS A 130 25.27 12.66 1.30
C LYS A 130 25.45 11.34 0.54
N GLY A 131 24.71 11.10 -0.53
CA GLY A 131 24.69 9.82 -1.23
C GLY A 131 23.96 8.71 -0.46
N ASP A 132 23.20 9.07 0.58
CA ASP A 132 22.47 8.12 1.41
C ASP A 132 21.02 7.94 0.90
N ALA A 133 20.89 7.13 -0.15
CA ALA A 133 19.60 6.83 -0.76
C ALA A 133 18.66 6.10 0.21
N TRP A 134 19.22 5.25 1.08
CA TRP A 134 18.41 4.53 2.09
C TRP A 134 17.74 5.50 3.08
N LEU A 135 18.49 6.49 3.57
CA LEU A 135 17.96 7.51 4.46
C LEU A 135 16.99 8.44 3.73
N ALA A 136 17.30 8.83 2.48
CA ALA A 136 16.44 9.69 1.69
C ALA A 136 15.05 9.10 1.51
N ASP A 137 14.95 7.79 1.31
CA ASP A 137 13.69 7.07 1.17
C ASP A 137 12.86 6.98 2.46
N ARG A 138 13.49 7.16 3.63
CA ARG A 138 12.87 6.88 4.94
C ARG A 138 12.73 8.10 5.84
N VAL A 139 13.47 9.17 5.58
CA VAL A 139 13.55 10.32 6.50
C VAL A 139 12.23 11.07 6.64
N TYR A 140 11.36 10.98 5.63
CA TYR A 140 10.07 11.66 5.62
C TYR A 140 8.90 10.81 5.13
N SER A 141 9.14 9.71 4.47
CA SER A 141 8.10 8.83 3.94
C SER A 141 7.93 7.58 4.82
N GLY A 142 6.68 7.20 5.10
CA GLY A 142 6.35 5.94 5.76
C GLY A 142 6.56 4.71 4.86
N VAL A 143 6.79 4.92 3.57
CA VAL A 143 7.07 3.88 2.59
C VAL A 143 8.37 4.22 1.87
N PRO A 144 9.37 3.32 1.85
CA PRO A 144 10.60 3.52 1.08
C PRO A 144 10.32 3.34 -0.42
N ALA A 145 10.37 4.42 -1.17
CA ALA A 145 10.03 4.44 -2.60
C ALA A 145 10.86 3.44 -3.42
N GLY A 146 12.16 3.34 -3.15
CA GLY A 146 13.09 2.47 -3.86
C GLY A 146 12.77 0.98 -3.76
N GLU A 147 12.14 0.52 -2.65
CA GLU A 147 11.73 -0.87 -2.50
C GLU A 147 10.58 -1.27 -3.45
N PHE A 148 9.90 -0.28 -4.03
CA PHE A 148 8.79 -0.46 -4.95
C PHE A 148 9.09 0.07 -6.36
N GLY A 149 10.38 0.25 -6.71
CA GLY A 149 10.80 0.73 -8.02
C GLY A 149 10.47 2.20 -8.30
N LEU A 150 10.27 2.99 -7.24
CA LEU A 150 9.89 4.40 -7.28
C LEU A 150 11.00 5.26 -6.65
N ALA A 151 10.86 6.58 -6.67
CA ALA A 151 11.84 7.50 -6.10
C ALA A 151 11.18 8.69 -5.43
N GLN A 152 11.81 9.19 -4.37
CA GLN A 152 11.45 10.47 -3.75
C GLN A 152 11.70 11.61 -4.73
N ARG A 153 10.77 12.55 -4.82
CA ARG A 153 10.85 13.74 -5.69
C ARG A 153 10.67 15.01 -4.89
N ILE A 154 11.46 16.02 -5.21
CA ILE A 154 11.30 17.34 -4.64
C ILE A 154 10.45 18.19 -5.58
N ARG A 155 9.37 18.76 -5.06
CA ARG A 155 8.48 19.63 -5.79
C ARG A 155 8.73 21.09 -5.40
N VAL A 156 8.60 21.99 -6.37
CA VAL A 156 8.55 23.45 -6.12
C VAL A 156 7.12 23.93 -6.23
N GLY A 157 6.64 24.66 -5.23
CA GLY A 157 5.29 25.16 -5.14
C GLY A 157 5.13 26.21 -4.03
N PRO A 158 3.90 26.64 -3.72
CA PRO A 158 3.65 27.73 -2.76
C PRO A 158 4.20 27.49 -1.35
N MET A 159 4.40 26.23 -0.95
CA MET A 159 4.91 25.86 0.38
C MET A 159 6.41 25.53 0.38
N SER A 160 7.08 25.79 -0.73
CA SER A 160 8.50 25.48 -0.87
C SER A 160 9.40 26.49 -0.19
N GLY A 161 10.48 25.98 0.38
CA GLY A 161 11.59 26.82 0.91
C GLY A 161 12.72 26.94 -0.11
N LYS A 162 13.75 27.73 0.26
CA LYS A 162 14.95 27.92 -0.57
C LYS A 162 15.57 26.59 -1.02
N SER A 163 15.57 25.58 -0.15
CA SER A 163 16.15 24.27 -0.45
C SER A 163 15.53 23.57 -1.66
N ASN A 164 14.21 23.74 -1.88
CA ASN A 164 13.50 23.15 -3.01
C ASN A 164 13.92 23.75 -4.35
N VAL A 165 14.29 25.05 -4.33
CA VAL A 165 14.60 25.81 -5.56
C VAL A 165 16.04 25.62 -6.00
N VAL A 166 16.96 25.40 -5.04
CA VAL A 166 18.41 25.25 -5.32
C VAL A 166 18.90 23.81 -5.37
N PHE A 167 18.00 22.84 -5.27
CA PHE A 167 18.29 21.41 -5.38
C PHE A 167 18.27 20.95 -6.83
#